data_9afbf2a087cd8d19dc9dfd84e1444e2a
#
_entry.id   9afbf2a087cd8d19dc9dfd84e1444e2a
#
_cell.length_a   1.000
_cell.length_b   1.000
_cell.length_c   1.000
_cell.angle_alpha   90.00
_cell.angle_beta   90.00
_cell.angle_gamma   90.00
#
_symmetry.space_group_name_H-M   'P 1'
#
loop_
_entity.id
_entity.type
_entity.pdbx_description
1 polymer ?
#
loop_
_entity_poly.entity_id
_entity_poly.type
_entity_poly.pdbx_seq_one_letter_code
_entity_poly.pdbx_strand_id
1 'polypeptide(L)'
;MDRQGENGGLHARVLAELGPAIASGVHPPGTVLRIDALERDFGVSRTVVREAVRVLEAMHLVESRRRVGITVRPTEEWNVFDPAVIRWRLAGADRPRQLRSLTTLRTAVEPVAAGLAAVAADPAQCRELTVLAAEMAAAGRAADLDAYLVHDIAFHRTILQASGNEMFARLGDVVAEVLTGRTEHHLMFSAPDPEAVTLHVRVAEAVRSRDAEAAERLMREICVGALRELDILAP
;
A
#
# COMPACT_ATOMS: atom_id res chain seq x y z
N MET A 1 4.01 -16.42 -32.93
CA MET A 1 5.09 -15.62 -32.31
C MET A 1 4.42 -14.44 -31.64
N ASP A 2 4.38 -14.47 -30.33
CA ASP A 2 3.50 -13.63 -29.51
C ASP A 2 4.12 -12.25 -29.22
N ARG A 3 3.90 -11.29 -30.14
CA ARG A 3 4.32 -9.88 -29.98
C ARG A 3 3.58 -9.16 -28.83
N GLN A 4 2.50 -9.73 -28.30
CA GLN A 4 1.75 -9.13 -27.17
C GLN A 4 2.43 -9.37 -25.83
N GLY A 5 3.06 -10.52 -25.62
CA GLY A 5 3.81 -10.83 -24.41
C GLY A 5 5.10 -10.00 -24.25
N GLU A 6 5.83 -9.79 -25.36
CA GLU A 6 7.05 -8.95 -25.33
C GLU A 6 6.75 -7.47 -25.09
N ASN A 7 5.65 -6.94 -25.65
CA ASN A 7 5.24 -5.55 -25.40
C ASN A 7 4.76 -5.30 -23.98
N GLY A 8 4.13 -6.31 -23.31
CA GLY A 8 3.72 -6.22 -21.92
C GLY A 8 4.92 -6.07 -20.97
N GLY A 9 6.03 -6.79 -21.23
CA GLY A 9 7.27 -6.66 -20.46
C GLY A 9 7.98 -5.31 -20.68
N LEU A 10 7.97 -4.80 -21.90
CA LEU A 10 8.66 -3.54 -22.22
C LEU A 10 7.98 -2.31 -21.66
N HIS A 11 6.65 -2.23 -21.70
CA HIS A 11 5.94 -1.09 -21.10
C HIS A 11 6.06 -1.10 -19.56
N ALA A 12 6.04 -2.29 -18.93
CA ALA A 12 6.26 -2.43 -17.50
C ALA A 12 7.66 -1.92 -17.09
N ARG A 13 8.71 -2.18 -17.92
CA ARG A 13 10.04 -1.65 -17.71
C ARG A 13 10.07 -0.12 -17.75
N VAL A 14 9.40 0.50 -18.73
CA VAL A 14 9.31 1.97 -18.82
C VAL A 14 8.62 2.53 -17.58
N LEU A 15 7.53 1.92 -17.11
CA LEU A 15 6.83 2.32 -15.90
C LEU A 15 7.69 2.17 -14.64
N ALA A 16 8.44 1.05 -14.53
CA ALA A 16 9.29 0.75 -13.38
C ALA A 16 10.46 1.75 -13.23
N GLU A 17 10.86 2.41 -14.30
CA GLU A 17 11.92 3.42 -14.27
C GLU A 17 11.35 4.85 -14.23
N LEU A 18 10.35 5.17 -15.06
CA LEU A 18 9.83 6.52 -15.17
C LEU A 18 8.93 6.92 -13.99
N GLY A 19 8.13 5.99 -13.46
CA GLY A 19 7.27 6.23 -12.30
C GLY A 19 8.06 6.64 -11.06
N PRO A 20 9.05 5.86 -10.61
CA PRO A 20 9.95 6.25 -9.51
C PRO A 20 10.71 7.56 -9.77
N ALA A 21 11.16 7.80 -11.01
CA ALA A 21 11.88 9.03 -11.37
C ALA A 21 10.98 10.28 -11.21
N ILE A 22 9.69 10.18 -11.55
CA ILE A 22 8.71 11.23 -11.31
C ILE A 22 8.44 11.36 -9.81
N ALA A 23 8.15 10.24 -9.13
CA ALA A 23 7.76 10.23 -7.73
C ALA A 23 8.86 10.73 -6.78
N SER A 24 10.14 10.52 -7.14
CA SER A 24 11.30 11.00 -6.40
C SER A 24 11.73 12.44 -6.73
N GLY A 25 11.10 13.06 -7.73
CA GLY A 25 11.42 14.42 -8.16
C GLY A 25 12.61 14.54 -9.11
N VAL A 26 13.17 13.45 -9.65
CA VAL A 26 14.14 13.47 -10.76
C VAL A 26 13.52 14.19 -11.96
N HIS A 27 12.23 13.98 -12.18
CA HIS A 27 11.41 14.78 -13.09
C HIS A 27 10.41 15.59 -12.26
N PRO A 28 10.74 16.82 -11.84
CA PRO A 28 9.87 17.64 -11.02
C PRO A 28 8.60 18.08 -11.76
N PRO A 29 7.56 18.52 -11.03
CA PRO A 29 6.36 19.09 -11.63
C PRO A 29 6.68 20.17 -12.66
N GLY A 30 5.94 20.16 -13.79
CA GLY A 30 6.17 21.05 -14.94
C GLY A 30 7.23 20.56 -15.93
N THR A 31 8.00 19.50 -15.61
CA THR A 31 8.93 18.87 -16.57
C THR A 31 8.17 18.37 -17.77
N VAL A 32 8.66 18.71 -18.97
CA VAL A 32 8.11 18.22 -20.24
C VAL A 32 8.93 17.06 -20.78
N LEU A 33 8.35 15.88 -20.79
CA LEU A 33 8.93 14.67 -21.35
C LEU A 33 8.50 14.53 -22.83
N ARG A 34 9.43 14.15 -23.68
CA ARG A 34 9.16 13.97 -25.12
C ARG A 34 9.17 12.50 -25.49
N ILE A 35 8.15 12.07 -26.24
CA ILE A 35 8.01 10.66 -26.64
C ILE A 35 9.27 10.17 -27.38
N ASP A 36 9.79 10.98 -28.30
CA ASP A 36 10.98 10.63 -29.10
C ASP A 36 12.27 10.52 -28.27
N ALA A 37 12.39 11.24 -27.16
CA ALA A 37 13.45 11.07 -26.19
C ALA A 37 13.27 9.75 -25.41
N LEU A 38 12.09 9.49 -24.88
CA LEU A 38 11.78 8.25 -24.17
C LEU A 38 11.95 7.00 -25.04
N GLU A 39 11.58 7.06 -26.34
CA GLU A 39 11.85 5.98 -27.30
C GLU A 39 13.36 5.65 -27.38
N ARG A 40 14.20 6.66 -27.46
CA ARG A 40 15.67 6.49 -27.53
C ARG A 40 16.24 6.01 -26.19
N ASP A 41 15.85 6.64 -25.09
CA ASP A 41 16.41 6.39 -23.77
C ASP A 41 16.09 4.96 -23.28
N PHE A 42 14.86 4.49 -23.54
CA PHE A 42 14.43 3.14 -23.18
C PHE A 42 14.67 2.07 -24.25
N GLY A 43 15.02 2.47 -25.48
CA GLY A 43 15.19 1.55 -26.62
C GLY A 43 13.90 0.80 -27.00
N VAL A 44 12.76 1.46 -26.88
CA VAL A 44 11.43 0.87 -27.14
C VAL A 44 10.66 1.62 -28.22
N SER A 45 9.62 0.99 -28.77
CA SER A 45 8.79 1.63 -29.78
C SER A 45 7.89 2.73 -29.18
N ARG A 46 7.48 3.67 -30.03
CA ARG A 46 6.53 4.72 -29.71
C ARG A 46 5.22 4.20 -29.08
N THR A 47 4.75 3.05 -29.53
CA THR A 47 3.56 2.41 -28.98
C THR A 47 3.75 2.01 -27.53
N VAL A 48 4.90 1.40 -27.18
CA VAL A 48 5.24 1.01 -25.80
C VAL A 48 5.32 2.23 -24.90
N VAL A 49 5.99 3.32 -25.35
CA VAL A 49 6.04 4.58 -24.59
C VAL A 49 4.64 5.12 -24.34
N ARG A 50 3.78 5.15 -25.36
CA ARG A 50 2.41 5.67 -25.22
C ARG A 50 1.55 4.84 -24.26
N GLU A 51 1.71 3.52 -24.23
CA GLU A 51 1.00 2.68 -23.26
C GLU A 51 1.48 2.96 -21.82
N ALA A 52 2.80 3.08 -21.59
CA ALA A 52 3.32 3.48 -20.29
C ALA A 52 2.79 4.87 -19.86
N VAL A 53 2.80 5.84 -20.77
CA VAL A 53 2.28 7.19 -20.51
C VAL A 53 0.79 7.16 -20.15
N ARG A 54 -0.04 6.34 -20.82
CA ARG A 54 -1.45 6.21 -20.47
C ARG A 54 -1.66 5.70 -19.03
N VAL A 55 -0.82 4.79 -18.56
CA VAL A 55 -0.86 4.32 -17.17
C VAL A 55 -0.50 5.46 -16.22
N LEU A 56 0.58 6.21 -16.51
CA LEU A 56 0.96 7.38 -15.70
C LEU A 56 -0.11 8.49 -15.72
N GLU A 57 -0.83 8.67 -16.85
CA GLU A 57 -1.98 9.57 -16.94
C GLU A 57 -3.15 9.10 -16.08
N ALA A 58 -3.45 7.78 -16.05
CA ALA A 58 -4.48 7.21 -15.18
C ALA A 58 -4.15 7.37 -13.69
N MET A 59 -2.86 7.38 -13.34
CA MET A 59 -2.35 7.69 -12.00
C MET A 59 -2.28 9.21 -11.72
N HIS A 60 -2.62 10.04 -12.69
CA HIS A 60 -2.53 11.50 -12.65
C HIS A 60 -1.13 12.07 -12.42
N LEU A 61 -0.06 11.30 -12.67
CA LEU A 61 1.31 11.79 -12.55
C LEU A 61 1.71 12.70 -13.69
N VAL A 62 1.15 12.47 -14.87
CA VAL A 62 1.44 13.25 -16.08
C VAL A 62 0.18 13.59 -16.84
N GLU A 63 0.29 14.53 -17.76
CA GLU A 63 -0.75 14.84 -18.76
C GLU A 63 -0.11 15.01 -20.14
N SER A 64 -0.77 14.51 -21.19
CA SER A 64 -0.37 14.74 -22.58
C SER A 64 -1.01 15.98 -23.13
N ARG A 65 -0.21 16.97 -23.53
CA ARG A 65 -0.68 18.19 -24.20
C ARG A 65 -0.21 18.23 -25.65
N ARG A 66 -1.16 18.45 -26.56
CA ARG A 66 -0.85 18.54 -28.00
C ARG A 66 0.19 19.65 -28.24
N ARG A 67 1.24 19.35 -29.02
CA ARG A 67 2.36 20.24 -29.37
C ARG A 67 3.29 20.63 -28.23
N VAL A 68 2.99 20.25 -26.99
CA VAL A 68 3.85 20.48 -25.83
C VAL A 68 4.66 19.23 -25.51
N GLY A 69 3.99 18.11 -25.32
CA GLY A 69 4.57 16.85 -24.89
C GLY A 69 3.82 16.29 -23.69
N ILE A 70 4.51 15.50 -22.88
CA ILE A 70 4.01 14.89 -21.66
C ILE A 70 4.51 15.74 -20.50
N THR A 71 3.62 16.41 -19.79
CA THR A 71 3.98 17.29 -18.66
C THR A 71 3.74 16.57 -17.34
N VAL A 72 4.73 16.58 -16.45
CA VAL A 72 4.60 16.09 -15.07
C VAL A 72 3.68 17.03 -14.29
N ARG A 73 2.65 16.46 -13.64
CA ARG A 73 1.64 17.22 -12.89
C ARG A 73 2.12 17.56 -11.47
N PRO A 74 1.55 18.60 -10.83
CA PRO A 74 1.75 18.88 -9.42
C PRO A 74 1.40 17.68 -8.54
N THR A 75 2.15 17.45 -7.46
CA THR A 75 1.98 16.30 -6.56
C THR A 75 0.59 16.24 -5.93
N GLU A 76 -0.03 17.40 -5.73
CA GLU A 76 -1.38 17.54 -5.17
C GLU A 76 -2.49 16.98 -6.07
N GLU A 77 -2.16 16.76 -7.35
CA GLU A 77 -3.09 16.24 -8.35
C GLU A 77 -2.94 14.73 -8.56
N TRP A 78 -1.91 14.10 -7.97
CA TRP A 78 -1.63 12.68 -8.16
C TRP A 78 -2.68 11.81 -7.47
N ASN A 79 -2.95 10.64 -8.05
CA ASN A 79 -3.77 9.62 -7.40
C ASN A 79 -2.96 8.97 -6.25
N VAL A 80 -3.01 9.60 -5.08
CA VAL A 80 -2.26 9.16 -3.88
C VAL A 80 -2.77 7.84 -3.27
N PHE A 81 -3.88 7.30 -3.76
CA PHE A 81 -4.40 5.99 -3.39
C PHE A 81 -3.98 4.87 -4.35
N ASP A 82 -3.30 5.19 -5.45
CA ASP A 82 -2.76 4.17 -6.34
C ASP A 82 -1.58 3.44 -5.68
N PRO A 83 -1.62 2.08 -5.58
CA PRO A 83 -0.58 1.30 -4.92
C PRO A 83 0.83 1.54 -5.49
N ALA A 84 0.97 1.69 -6.81
CA ALA A 84 2.26 1.94 -7.42
C ALA A 84 2.79 3.34 -7.06
N VAL A 85 1.93 4.36 -7.02
CA VAL A 85 2.29 5.71 -6.58
C VAL A 85 2.75 5.70 -5.12
N ILE A 86 2.04 4.98 -4.25
CA ILE A 86 2.42 4.80 -2.85
C ILE A 86 3.81 4.18 -2.76
N ARG A 87 4.04 3.05 -3.43
CA ARG A 87 5.30 2.30 -3.42
C ARG A 87 6.46 3.16 -3.91
N TRP A 88 6.31 3.86 -5.03
CA TRP A 88 7.36 4.73 -5.57
C TRP A 88 7.72 5.89 -4.64
N ARG A 89 6.72 6.49 -4.00
CA ARG A 89 6.97 7.56 -3.02
C ARG A 89 7.61 7.03 -1.74
N LEU A 90 7.24 5.81 -1.30
CA LEU A 90 7.88 5.15 -0.14
C LEU A 90 9.34 4.78 -0.41
N ALA A 91 9.73 4.58 -1.66
CA ALA A 91 11.13 4.40 -2.04
C ALA A 91 11.93 5.73 -2.04
N GLY A 92 11.26 6.88 -2.00
CA GLY A 92 11.86 8.21 -2.08
C GLY A 92 12.24 8.83 -0.74
N ALA A 93 12.77 10.07 -0.80
CA ALA A 93 13.22 10.82 0.38
C ALA A 93 12.06 11.28 1.30
N ASP A 94 10.84 11.45 0.77
CA ASP A 94 9.65 11.89 1.54
C ASP A 94 8.95 10.72 2.27
N ARG A 95 9.60 9.54 2.33
CA ARG A 95 9.08 8.31 2.96
C ARG A 95 8.52 8.53 4.37
N PRO A 96 9.23 9.17 5.31
CA PRO A 96 8.71 9.31 6.67
C PRO A 96 7.39 10.06 6.72
N ARG A 97 7.29 11.16 5.98
CA ARG A 97 6.06 11.97 5.88
C ARG A 97 4.91 11.18 5.26
N GLN A 98 5.18 10.41 4.21
CA GLN A 98 4.16 9.61 3.56
C GLN A 98 3.67 8.46 4.44
N LEU A 99 4.59 7.73 5.10
CA LEU A 99 4.22 6.67 6.04
C LEU A 99 3.37 7.22 7.18
N ARG A 100 3.71 8.38 7.71
CA ARG A 100 2.90 9.06 8.74
C ARG A 100 1.49 9.35 8.23
N SER A 101 1.34 9.90 7.03
CA SER A 101 0.03 10.19 6.42
C SER A 101 -0.80 8.93 6.22
N LEU A 102 -0.19 7.87 5.69
CA LEU A 102 -0.84 6.58 5.45
C LEU A 102 -1.21 5.85 6.76
N THR A 103 -0.35 5.89 7.77
CA THR A 103 -0.64 5.31 9.09
C THR A 103 -1.74 6.10 9.81
N THR A 104 -1.79 7.41 9.63
CA THR A 104 -2.90 8.24 10.11
C THR A 104 -4.22 7.83 9.46
N LEU A 105 -4.23 7.57 8.14
CA LEU A 105 -5.41 7.04 7.44
C LEU A 105 -5.84 5.70 8.03
N ARG A 106 -4.91 4.76 8.27
CA ARG A 106 -5.18 3.48 8.91
C ARG A 106 -5.85 3.67 10.28
N THR A 107 -5.31 4.57 11.11
CA THR A 107 -5.85 4.89 12.45
C THR A 107 -7.28 5.42 12.40
N ALA A 108 -7.66 6.10 11.33
CA ALA A 108 -9.02 6.62 11.14
C ALA A 108 -10.01 5.57 10.62
N VAL A 109 -9.54 4.60 9.82
CA VAL A 109 -10.41 3.69 9.05
C VAL A 109 -10.48 2.29 9.67
N GLU A 110 -9.33 1.67 9.98
CA GLU A 110 -9.28 0.25 10.37
C GLU A 110 -9.98 -0.05 11.70
N PRO A 111 -9.94 0.83 12.74
CA PRO A 111 -10.72 0.60 13.96
C PRO A 111 -12.22 0.51 13.70
N VAL A 112 -12.74 1.44 12.89
CA VAL A 112 -14.17 1.45 12.52
C VAL A 112 -14.51 0.21 11.69
N ALA A 113 -13.63 -0.17 10.75
CA ALA A 113 -13.79 -1.39 9.96
C ALA A 113 -13.82 -2.65 10.84
N ALA A 114 -12.99 -2.74 11.88
CA ALA A 114 -12.97 -3.86 12.81
C ALA A 114 -14.25 -3.95 13.63
N GLY A 115 -14.77 -2.83 14.12
CA GLY A 115 -16.08 -2.77 14.79
C GLY A 115 -17.22 -3.23 13.88
N LEU A 116 -17.26 -2.76 12.63
CA LEU A 116 -18.22 -3.21 11.62
C LEU A 116 -18.05 -4.70 11.27
N ALA A 117 -16.82 -5.18 11.14
CA ALA A 117 -16.53 -6.58 10.88
C ALA A 117 -17.06 -7.48 12.00
N ALA A 118 -16.99 -7.08 13.27
CA ALA A 118 -17.59 -7.82 14.37
C ALA A 118 -19.11 -8.01 14.21
N VAL A 119 -19.79 -7.05 13.56
CA VAL A 119 -21.24 -7.15 13.30
C VAL A 119 -21.54 -7.95 12.02
N ALA A 120 -20.77 -7.72 10.95
CA ALA A 120 -21.11 -8.14 9.58
C ALA A 120 -20.37 -9.40 9.09
N ALA A 121 -19.20 -9.76 9.66
CA ALA A 121 -18.38 -10.85 9.20
C ALA A 121 -19.14 -12.18 9.13
N ASP A 122 -18.99 -12.89 8.05
CA ASP A 122 -19.52 -14.24 7.92
C ASP A 122 -18.67 -15.29 8.69
N PRO A 123 -19.16 -16.54 8.87
CA PRO A 123 -18.40 -17.56 9.58
C PRO A 123 -17.08 -17.95 8.90
N ALA A 124 -16.92 -17.77 7.58
CA ALA A 124 -15.68 -18.06 6.86
C ALA A 124 -14.64 -16.97 7.18
N GLN A 125 -15.02 -15.70 7.14
CA GLN A 125 -14.19 -14.57 7.51
C GLN A 125 -13.74 -14.62 8.97
N CYS A 126 -14.63 -15.01 9.90
CA CYS A 126 -14.25 -15.20 11.31
C CYS A 126 -13.19 -16.29 11.48
N ARG A 127 -13.33 -17.42 10.75
CA ARG A 127 -12.31 -18.48 10.76
C ARG A 127 -11.00 -18.02 10.16
N GLU A 128 -11.04 -17.33 9.03
CA GLU A 128 -9.86 -16.80 8.35
C GLU A 128 -9.08 -15.86 9.26
N LEU A 129 -9.73 -14.89 9.90
CA LEU A 129 -9.08 -13.99 10.87
C LEU A 129 -8.43 -14.75 12.02
N THR A 130 -9.09 -15.80 12.53
CA THR A 130 -8.53 -16.64 13.61
C THR A 130 -7.27 -17.36 13.15
N VAL A 131 -7.28 -17.93 11.94
CA VAL A 131 -6.11 -18.63 11.36
C VAL A 131 -4.97 -17.62 11.12
N LEU A 132 -5.24 -16.49 10.47
CA LEU A 132 -4.23 -15.47 10.19
C LEU A 132 -3.57 -14.95 11.47
N ALA A 133 -4.34 -14.67 12.51
CA ALA A 133 -3.79 -14.25 13.79
C ALA A 133 -2.91 -15.32 14.46
N ALA A 134 -3.26 -16.61 14.32
CA ALA A 134 -2.44 -17.72 14.83
C ALA A 134 -1.13 -17.87 14.04
N GLU A 135 -1.17 -17.73 12.72
CA GLU A 135 0.03 -17.74 11.86
C GLU A 135 0.95 -16.54 12.15
N MET A 136 0.38 -15.34 12.34
CA MET A 136 1.15 -14.17 12.78
C MET A 136 1.84 -14.43 14.13
N ALA A 137 1.14 -15.07 15.08
CA ALA A 137 1.72 -15.43 16.37
C ALA A 137 2.85 -16.49 16.23
N ALA A 138 2.73 -17.42 15.28
CA ALA A 138 3.77 -18.40 14.98
C ALA A 138 5.00 -17.73 14.34
N ALA A 139 4.80 -16.89 13.32
CA ALA A 139 5.85 -16.11 12.67
C ALA A 139 6.56 -15.17 13.65
N GLY A 140 5.82 -14.51 14.54
CA GLY A 140 6.38 -13.65 15.59
C GLY A 140 7.31 -14.40 16.55
N ARG A 141 6.92 -15.63 16.97
CA ARG A 141 7.79 -16.48 17.82
C ARG A 141 9.05 -16.96 17.10
N ALA A 142 8.96 -17.13 15.78
CA ALA A 142 10.09 -17.51 14.92
C ALA A 142 10.98 -16.32 14.53
N ALA A 143 10.57 -15.09 14.84
CA ALA A 143 11.16 -13.84 14.33
C ALA A 143 11.23 -13.78 12.79
N ASP A 144 10.27 -14.42 12.11
CA ASP A 144 10.14 -14.44 10.65
C ASP A 144 9.27 -13.26 10.21
N LEU A 145 9.92 -12.15 9.87
CA LEU A 145 9.25 -10.91 9.45
C LEU A 145 8.53 -11.06 8.10
N ASP A 146 9.07 -11.85 7.18
CA ASP A 146 8.48 -12.04 5.86
C ASP A 146 7.17 -12.82 5.97
N ALA A 147 7.18 -13.93 6.72
CA ALA A 147 5.97 -14.70 6.99
C ALA A 147 4.95 -13.86 7.78
N TYR A 148 5.41 -13.09 8.78
CA TYR A 148 4.55 -12.18 9.54
C TYR A 148 3.85 -11.18 8.62
N LEU A 149 4.59 -10.50 7.74
CA LEU A 149 4.06 -9.50 6.81
C LEU A 149 2.97 -10.07 5.89
N VAL A 150 3.17 -11.29 5.37
CA VAL A 150 2.17 -11.93 4.50
C VAL A 150 0.83 -12.10 5.24
N HIS A 151 0.88 -12.56 6.49
CA HIS A 151 -0.34 -12.79 7.28
C HIS A 151 -0.94 -11.47 7.81
N ASP A 152 -0.11 -10.48 8.14
CA ASP A 152 -0.53 -9.14 8.57
C ASP A 152 -1.32 -8.42 7.47
N ILE A 153 -0.81 -8.42 6.23
CA ILE A 153 -1.51 -7.89 5.06
C ILE A 153 -2.86 -8.60 4.85
N ALA A 154 -2.88 -9.93 4.91
CA ALA A 154 -4.10 -10.70 4.75
C ALA A 154 -5.12 -10.40 5.86
N PHE A 155 -4.67 -10.30 7.10
CA PHE A 155 -5.50 -9.98 8.26
C PHE A 155 -6.21 -8.63 8.10
N HIS A 156 -5.46 -7.57 7.85
CA HIS A 156 -6.00 -6.23 7.66
C HIS A 156 -6.95 -6.15 6.44
N ARG A 157 -6.60 -6.83 5.34
CA ARG A 157 -7.46 -6.92 4.16
C ARG A 157 -8.79 -7.63 4.49
N THR A 158 -8.75 -8.72 5.23
CA THR A 158 -9.96 -9.45 5.65
C THR A 158 -10.83 -8.61 6.58
N ILE A 159 -10.27 -7.84 7.52
CA ILE A 159 -11.01 -6.89 8.36
C ILE A 159 -11.74 -5.84 7.51
N LEU A 160 -11.04 -5.22 6.55
CA LEU A 160 -11.63 -4.21 5.68
C LEU A 160 -12.78 -4.78 4.82
N GLN A 161 -12.61 -5.99 4.28
CA GLN A 161 -13.64 -6.68 3.50
C GLN A 161 -14.83 -7.11 4.37
N ALA A 162 -14.56 -7.67 5.55
CA ALA A 162 -15.59 -8.15 6.49
C ALA A 162 -16.40 -7.02 7.10
N SER A 163 -15.95 -5.78 7.02
CA SER A 163 -16.70 -4.60 7.46
C SER A 163 -18.03 -4.40 6.73
N GLY A 164 -18.22 -5.04 5.55
CA GLY A 164 -19.39 -4.82 4.69
C GLY A 164 -19.41 -3.45 4.00
N ASN A 165 -18.41 -2.60 4.22
CA ASN A 165 -18.29 -1.29 3.57
C ASN A 165 -17.39 -1.41 2.33
N GLU A 166 -17.99 -1.22 1.14
CA GLU A 166 -17.27 -1.34 -0.13
C GLU A 166 -16.11 -0.34 -0.28
N MET A 167 -16.21 0.84 0.34
CA MET A 167 -15.14 1.84 0.30
C MET A 167 -13.95 1.40 1.15
N PHE A 168 -14.20 0.81 2.32
CA PHE A 168 -13.14 0.26 3.17
C PHE A 168 -12.46 -0.93 2.52
N ALA A 169 -13.21 -1.83 1.88
CA ALA A 169 -12.66 -2.97 1.15
C ALA A 169 -11.66 -2.55 0.06
N ARG A 170 -11.87 -1.40 -0.58
CA ARG A 170 -10.96 -0.84 -1.61
C ARG A 170 -9.65 -0.28 -1.06
N LEU A 171 -9.55 -0.06 0.24
CA LEU A 171 -8.30 0.38 0.87
C LEU A 171 -7.32 -0.77 1.16
N GLY A 172 -7.73 -2.02 0.94
CA GLY A 172 -6.89 -3.19 1.21
C GLY A 172 -5.51 -3.14 0.56
N ASP A 173 -5.43 -2.68 -0.71
CA ASP A 173 -4.15 -2.56 -1.42
C ASP A 173 -3.32 -1.37 -0.91
N VAL A 174 -3.96 -0.28 -0.51
CA VAL A 174 -3.29 0.86 0.13
C VAL A 174 -2.65 0.43 1.45
N VAL A 175 -3.39 -0.30 2.29
CA VAL A 175 -2.88 -0.84 3.57
C VAL A 175 -1.75 -1.82 3.34
N ALA A 176 -1.85 -2.69 2.32
CA ALA A 176 -0.78 -3.62 1.95
C ALA A 176 0.53 -2.88 1.63
N GLU A 177 0.49 -1.80 0.84
CA GLU A 177 1.70 -1.01 0.52
C GLU A 177 2.29 -0.33 1.77
N VAL A 178 1.47 0.09 2.73
CA VAL A 178 1.96 0.66 4.00
C VAL A 178 2.72 -0.38 4.82
N LEU A 179 2.13 -1.58 4.99
CA LEU A 179 2.73 -2.68 5.75
C LEU A 179 4.03 -3.15 5.10
N THR A 180 4.01 -3.35 3.78
CA THR A 180 5.19 -3.71 2.98
C THR A 180 6.28 -2.65 3.13
N GLY A 181 5.96 -1.38 2.93
CA GLY A 181 6.93 -0.29 3.01
C GLY A 181 7.55 -0.12 4.40
N ARG A 182 6.80 -0.38 5.48
CA ARG A 182 7.36 -0.39 6.85
C ARG A 182 8.39 -1.51 7.03
N THR A 183 8.11 -2.69 6.51
CA THR A 183 8.99 -3.86 6.63
C THR A 183 10.23 -3.72 5.74
N GLU A 184 10.06 -3.43 4.45
CA GLU A 184 11.16 -3.31 3.48
C GLU A 184 12.16 -2.19 3.81
N HIS A 185 11.68 -1.11 4.42
CA HIS A 185 12.52 0.02 4.77
C HIS A 185 13.00 0.01 6.23
N HIS A 186 12.88 -1.13 6.91
CA HIS A 186 13.34 -1.31 8.30
C HIS A 186 12.77 -0.27 9.27
N LEU A 187 11.51 0.14 9.06
CA LEU A 187 10.76 1.04 9.93
C LEU A 187 9.83 0.26 10.90
N MET A 188 10.25 -0.97 11.21
CA MET A 188 9.78 -1.84 12.27
C MET A 188 10.98 -2.31 13.08
N PHE A 189 10.76 -2.75 14.31
CA PHE A 189 11.79 -3.46 15.07
C PHE A 189 12.21 -4.74 14.32
N SER A 190 13.39 -5.28 14.66
CA SER A 190 13.96 -6.48 14.03
C SER A 190 13.14 -7.77 14.24
N ALA A 191 12.11 -7.72 15.06
CA ALA A 191 11.11 -8.75 15.27
C ALA A 191 9.74 -8.08 15.47
N PRO A 192 8.62 -8.76 15.15
CA PRO A 192 7.29 -8.25 15.45
C PRO A 192 7.13 -7.98 16.95
N ASP A 193 6.53 -6.82 17.28
CA ASP A 193 6.24 -6.50 18.68
C ASP A 193 5.27 -7.54 19.27
N PRO A 194 5.64 -8.25 20.37
CA PRO A 194 4.79 -9.24 21.01
C PRO A 194 3.42 -8.67 21.45
N GLU A 195 3.35 -7.40 21.80
CA GLU A 195 2.08 -6.73 22.13
C GLU A 195 1.20 -6.59 20.88
N ALA A 196 1.76 -6.14 19.75
CA ALA A 196 1.04 -6.05 18.49
C ALA A 196 0.52 -7.43 18.04
N VAL A 197 1.33 -8.49 18.15
CA VAL A 197 0.92 -9.87 17.86
C VAL A 197 -0.28 -10.28 18.75
N THR A 198 -0.20 -10.01 20.04
CA THR A 198 -1.27 -10.33 20.99
C THR A 198 -2.56 -9.55 20.66
N LEU A 199 -2.45 -8.30 20.26
CA LEU A 199 -3.59 -7.47 19.87
C LEU A 199 -4.31 -8.05 18.64
N HIS A 200 -3.61 -8.56 17.63
CA HIS A 200 -4.25 -9.19 16.46
C HIS A 200 -5.07 -10.43 16.86
N VAL A 201 -4.56 -11.27 17.75
CA VAL A 201 -5.31 -12.43 18.28
C VAL A 201 -6.59 -11.95 18.99
N ARG A 202 -6.50 -10.90 19.79
CA ARG A 202 -7.65 -10.35 20.52
C ARG A 202 -8.66 -9.68 19.58
N VAL A 203 -8.23 -9.03 18.50
CA VAL A 203 -9.14 -8.49 17.47
C VAL A 203 -9.91 -9.62 16.80
N ALA A 204 -9.23 -10.71 16.39
CA ALA A 204 -9.90 -11.86 15.78
C ALA A 204 -10.94 -12.47 16.72
N GLU A 205 -10.62 -12.58 18.02
CA GLU A 205 -11.53 -13.08 19.05
C GLU A 205 -12.73 -12.15 19.25
N ALA A 206 -12.52 -10.82 19.29
CA ALA A 206 -13.58 -9.83 19.41
C ALA A 206 -14.55 -9.89 18.20
N VAL A 207 -14.00 -10.03 16.97
CA VAL A 207 -14.83 -10.21 15.77
C VAL A 207 -15.64 -11.52 15.86
N ARG A 208 -15.01 -12.62 16.25
CA ARG A 208 -15.66 -13.93 16.41
C ARG A 208 -16.77 -13.90 17.45
N SER A 209 -16.56 -13.20 18.57
CA SER A 209 -17.54 -13.07 19.68
C SER A 209 -18.57 -11.96 19.46
N ARG A 210 -18.51 -11.25 18.31
CA ARG A 210 -19.43 -10.15 17.98
C ARG A 210 -19.31 -8.94 18.91
N ASP A 211 -18.15 -8.73 19.52
CA ASP A 211 -17.84 -7.59 20.37
C ASP A 211 -17.26 -6.43 19.53
N ALA A 212 -18.15 -5.60 19.00
CA ALA A 212 -17.78 -4.49 18.11
C ALA A 212 -16.91 -3.43 18.83
N GLU A 213 -17.22 -3.13 20.10
CA GLU A 213 -16.49 -2.13 20.87
C GLU A 213 -15.05 -2.59 21.16
N ALA A 214 -14.88 -3.85 21.57
CA ALA A 214 -13.56 -4.42 21.77
C ALA A 214 -12.77 -4.49 20.46
N ALA A 215 -13.38 -4.93 19.34
CA ALA A 215 -12.73 -5.02 18.05
C ALA A 215 -12.20 -3.65 17.59
N GLU A 216 -13.04 -2.60 17.68
CA GLU A 216 -12.65 -1.23 17.34
C GLU A 216 -11.50 -0.72 18.22
N ARG A 217 -11.62 -0.87 19.53
CA ARG A 217 -10.61 -0.41 20.49
C ARG A 217 -9.26 -1.10 20.26
N LEU A 218 -9.25 -2.43 20.14
CA LEU A 218 -8.03 -3.21 19.96
C LEU A 218 -7.33 -2.91 18.64
N MET A 219 -8.07 -2.76 17.54
CA MET A 219 -7.51 -2.34 16.26
C MET A 219 -6.94 -0.92 16.32
N ARG A 220 -7.56 -0.03 17.07
CA ARG A 220 -7.02 1.32 17.33
C ARG A 220 -5.69 1.26 18.06
N GLU A 221 -5.54 0.38 19.04
CA GLU A 221 -4.28 0.17 19.75
C GLU A 221 -3.16 -0.29 18.78
N ILE A 222 -3.45 -1.22 17.86
CA ILE A 222 -2.51 -1.65 16.79
C ILE A 222 -2.07 -0.46 15.93
N CYS A 223 -3.02 0.30 15.38
CA CYS A 223 -2.71 1.40 14.47
C CYS A 223 -1.95 2.55 15.17
N VAL A 224 -2.32 2.86 16.41
CA VAL A 224 -1.62 3.88 17.22
C VAL A 224 -0.23 3.40 17.61
N GLY A 225 -0.05 2.13 17.95
CA GLY A 225 1.26 1.53 18.19
C GLY A 225 2.18 1.69 16.99
N ALA A 226 1.68 1.36 15.80
CA ALA A 226 2.41 1.54 14.55
C ALA A 226 2.82 3.01 14.28
N LEU A 227 1.97 3.98 14.64
CA LEU A 227 2.30 5.40 14.50
C LEU A 227 3.39 5.83 15.48
N ARG A 228 3.36 5.34 16.72
CA ARG A 228 4.41 5.61 17.72
C ARG A 228 5.76 5.03 17.33
N GLU A 229 5.79 3.83 16.74
CA GLU A 229 7.03 3.25 16.20
C GLU A 229 7.65 4.15 15.12
N LEU A 230 6.83 4.70 14.22
CA LEU A 230 7.31 5.65 13.21
C LEU A 230 7.90 6.91 13.83
N ASP A 231 7.33 7.42 14.92
CA ASP A 231 7.86 8.59 15.64
C ASP A 231 9.24 8.33 16.26
N ILE A 232 9.53 7.07 16.62
CA ILE A 232 10.81 6.66 17.20
C ILE A 232 11.85 6.38 16.12
N LEU A 233 11.47 5.69 15.04
CA LEU A 233 12.40 5.20 14.02
C LEU A 233 12.62 6.19 12.87
N ALA A 234 11.73 7.13 12.67
CA ALA A 234 11.78 8.15 11.63
C ALA A 234 11.33 9.52 12.17
N PRO A 235 12.09 10.10 13.12
CA PRO A 235 11.75 11.38 13.77
C PRO A 235 11.72 12.57 12.81
#